data_bf94075a9a681d8b347e51aa41fe8804
#
_entry.id   bf94075a9a681d8b347e51aa41fe8804
#
_cell.length_a   1.000
_cell.length_b   1.000
_cell.length_c   1.000
_cell.angle_alpha   90.00
_cell.angle_beta   90.00
_cell.angle_gamma   90.00
#
_symmetry.space_group_name_H-M   'P 1'
#
loop_
_entity.id
_entity.type
_entity.pdbx_description
1 polymer ?
#
loop_
_entity_poly.entity_id
_entity_poly.type
_entity_poly.pdbx_seq_one_letter_code
_entity_poly.pdbx_strand_id
1 'polypeptide(L)'
;MLVPAILYKEQIQKEFQNYYYTTDMMYETGCLDNWNPNIDENPDEQTYQYAIVKKDNKLIGYLAFRIDWYCSRVYNFGLFSFDRGNVLIGRDVFEKLDELVNRFHRVELRATSGNPACRSYDSFIEKYNGNKHVLKDAIRDRTGNYHDDIIYEIVRGGVDEK
;
A
#
# COMPACT_ATOMS: atom_id res chain seq x y z
N MET A 1 -12.94 -5.44 -5.34
CA MET A 1 -13.75 -5.02 -4.17
C MET A 1 -12.93 -5.23 -2.92
N LEU A 2 -12.88 -4.23 -2.04
CA LEU A 2 -12.20 -4.33 -0.74
C LEU A 2 -13.14 -4.92 0.29
N VAL A 3 -12.70 -5.94 1.00
CA VAL A 3 -13.42 -6.55 2.13
C VAL A 3 -12.48 -6.74 3.31
N PRO A 4 -12.95 -6.87 4.57
CA PRO A 4 -12.08 -7.07 5.72
C PRO A 4 -11.14 -8.27 5.51
N ALA A 5 -9.83 -8.07 5.77
CA ALA A 5 -8.81 -9.10 5.53
C ALA A 5 -9.03 -10.37 6.36
N ILE A 6 -9.65 -10.24 7.54
CA ILE A 6 -9.91 -11.37 8.44
C ILE A 6 -10.72 -12.49 7.75
N LEU A 7 -11.61 -12.14 6.83
CA LEU A 7 -12.43 -13.10 6.08
C LEU A 7 -11.59 -13.99 5.15
N TYR A 8 -10.35 -13.57 4.83
CA TYR A 8 -9.43 -14.25 3.93
C TYR A 8 -8.07 -14.53 4.58
N LYS A 9 -7.99 -14.48 5.92
CA LYS A 9 -6.74 -14.58 6.67
C LYS A 9 -5.84 -15.73 6.21
N GLU A 10 -6.34 -16.96 6.20
CA GLU A 10 -5.56 -18.13 5.82
C GLU A 10 -5.07 -18.06 4.37
N GLN A 11 -5.92 -17.60 3.46
CA GLN A 11 -5.58 -17.45 2.05
C GLN A 11 -4.50 -16.39 1.85
N ILE A 12 -4.62 -15.23 2.51
CA ILE A 12 -3.62 -14.16 2.47
C ILE A 12 -2.29 -14.67 3.00
N GLN A 13 -2.27 -15.32 4.16
CA GLN A 13 -1.06 -15.87 4.76
C GLN A 13 -0.38 -16.90 3.86
N LYS A 14 -1.17 -17.76 3.22
CA LYS A 14 -0.65 -18.73 2.25
C LYS A 14 -0.02 -18.06 1.03
N GLU A 15 -0.65 -17.03 0.48
CA GLU A 15 -0.09 -16.28 -0.64
C GLU A 15 1.22 -15.57 -0.26
N PHE A 16 1.31 -14.97 0.94
CA PHE A 16 2.56 -14.40 1.43
C PHE A 16 3.67 -15.43 1.57
N GLN A 17 3.38 -16.62 2.09
CA GLN A 17 4.36 -17.71 2.17
C GLN A 17 4.84 -18.13 0.78
N ASN A 18 3.94 -18.28 -0.19
CA ASN A 18 4.31 -18.58 -1.57
C ASN A 18 5.24 -17.51 -2.15
N TYR A 19 4.93 -16.24 -1.94
CA TYR A 19 5.75 -15.11 -2.39
C TYR A 19 7.14 -15.14 -1.75
N TYR A 20 7.22 -15.39 -0.45
CA TYR A 20 8.50 -15.46 0.26
C TYR A 20 9.48 -16.47 -0.37
N TYR A 21 8.97 -17.62 -0.79
CA TYR A 21 9.80 -18.66 -1.36
C TYR A 21 10.04 -18.54 -2.87
N THR A 22 9.19 -17.85 -3.60
CA THR A 22 9.19 -17.88 -5.06
C THR A 22 9.53 -16.54 -5.72
N THR A 23 9.47 -15.43 -5.00
CA THR A 23 9.58 -14.08 -5.58
C THR A 23 10.57 -13.22 -4.79
N ASP A 24 11.20 -12.27 -5.46
CA ASP A 24 11.89 -11.19 -4.79
C ASP A 24 10.85 -10.19 -4.26
N MET A 25 10.77 -10.10 -2.93
CA MET A 25 9.81 -9.26 -2.22
C MET A 25 10.21 -7.77 -2.18
N MET A 26 11.29 -7.39 -2.86
CA MET A 26 11.84 -6.04 -2.84
C MET A 26 10.81 -4.97 -3.26
N TYR A 27 9.89 -5.29 -4.16
CA TYR A 27 8.92 -4.33 -4.67
C TYR A 27 7.67 -4.15 -3.80
N GLU A 28 7.51 -4.94 -2.76
CA GLU A 28 6.42 -4.82 -1.82
C GLU A 28 6.88 -3.95 -0.64
N THR A 29 6.22 -2.83 -0.43
CA THR A 29 6.54 -1.82 0.57
C THR A 29 5.33 -1.44 1.41
N GLY A 30 5.53 -0.63 2.43
CA GLY A 30 4.44 -0.14 3.28
C GLY A 30 4.26 -0.96 4.54
N CYS A 31 3.04 -1.40 4.86
CA CYS A 31 2.72 -2.17 6.08
C CYS A 31 3.31 -3.58 6.14
N LEU A 32 4.28 -3.86 5.32
CA LEU A 32 4.84 -5.21 5.15
C LEU A 32 6.11 -5.38 5.97
N ASP A 33 6.03 -5.06 7.25
CA ASP A 33 7.13 -5.23 8.18
C ASP A 33 7.47 -6.71 8.41
N ASN A 34 6.56 -7.60 8.04
CA ASN A 34 6.69 -9.04 8.22
C ASN A 34 6.29 -9.82 6.96
N TRP A 35 7.00 -10.89 6.71
CA TRP A 35 6.73 -11.90 5.67
C TRP A 35 5.37 -12.60 5.82
N ASN A 36 4.73 -12.41 6.95
CA ASN A 36 3.42 -12.97 7.25
C ASN A 36 2.63 -11.90 7.99
N PRO A 37 1.70 -11.22 7.32
CA PRO A 37 0.95 -10.14 7.95
C PRO A 37 0.16 -10.67 9.15
N ASN A 38 0.28 -9.98 10.27
CA ASN A 38 -0.57 -10.25 11.43
C ASN A 38 -1.98 -9.73 11.13
N ILE A 39 -2.89 -10.65 10.83
CA ILE A 39 -4.31 -10.35 10.60
C ILE A 39 -5.06 -10.80 11.84
N ASP A 40 -5.50 -9.83 12.64
CA ASP A 40 -6.20 -10.07 13.90
C ASP A 40 -7.70 -9.80 13.76
N GLU A 41 -8.51 -10.49 14.58
CA GLU A 41 -9.94 -10.22 14.73
C GLU A 41 -10.20 -8.88 15.42
N ASN A 42 -9.26 -8.48 16.29
CA ASN A 42 -9.28 -7.20 17.00
C ASN A 42 -8.01 -6.43 16.69
N PRO A 43 -7.86 -5.86 15.47
CA PRO A 43 -6.71 -5.05 15.14
C PRO A 43 -6.69 -3.81 16.04
N ASP A 44 -5.49 -3.23 16.21
CA ASP A 44 -5.39 -1.94 16.87
C ASP A 44 -6.22 -0.87 16.12
N GLU A 45 -6.60 0.21 16.82
CA GLU A 45 -7.43 1.29 16.25
C GLU A 45 -6.75 2.05 15.10
N GLN A 46 -5.49 1.77 14.84
CA GLN A 46 -4.67 2.45 13.83
C GLN A 46 -4.47 1.62 12.56
N THR A 47 -4.61 0.30 12.63
CA THR A 47 -4.30 -0.61 11.52
C THR A 47 -5.55 -1.03 10.74
N TYR A 48 -5.53 -0.83 9.44
CA TYR A 48 -6.60 -1.17 8.51
C TYR A 48 -6.11 -2.17 7.50
N GLN A 49 -6.80 -3.30 7.38
CA GLN A 49 -6.40 -4.44 6.54
C GLN A 49 -7.56 -4.93 5.69
N TYR A 50 -7.32 -5.05 4.38
CA TYR A 50 -8.32 -5.45 3.40
C TYR A 50 -7.81 -6.57 2.50
N ALA A 51 -8.67 -7.54 2.22
CA ALA A 51 -8.54 -8.42 1.08
C ALA A 51 -9.10 -7.74 -0.17
N ILE A 52 -8.42 -7.87 -1.30
CA ILE A 52 -8.92 -7.42 -2.60
C ILE A 52 -9.46 -8.65 -3.31
N VAL A 53 -10.76 -8.65 -3.60
CA VAL A 53 -11.45 -9.81 -4.16
C VAL A 53 -12.23 -9.48 -5.43
N LYS A 54 -12.37 -10.47 -6.31
CA LYS A 54 -13.27 -10.42 -7.47
C LYS A 54 -14.72 -10.65 -7.05
N LYS A 55 -15.65 -10.48 -7.99
CA LYS A 55 -17.09 -10.73 -7.76
C LYS A 55 -17.42 -12.19 -7.40
N ASP A 56 -16.57 -13.12 -7.84
CA ASP A 56 -16.66 -14.55 -7.53
C ASP A 56 -15.98 -14.92 -6.20
N ASN A 57 -15.66 -13.93 -5.37
CA ASN A 57 -14.95 -14.06 -4.10
C ASN A 57 -13.52 -14.58 -4.21
N LYS A 58 -12.92 -14.59 -5.40
CA LYS A 58 -11.52 -14.97 -5.55
C LYS A 58 -10.60 -13.86 -5.02
N LEU A 59 -9.71 -14.21 -4.11
CA LEU A 59 -8.65 -13.33 -3.60
C LEU A 59 -7.66 -13.00 -4.73
N ILE A 60 -7.36 -11.71 -4.90
CA ILE A 60 -6.42 -11.21 -5.90
C ILE A 60 -5.36 -10.25 -5.34
N GLY A 61 -5.50 -9.81 -4.09
CA GLY A 61 -4.53 -8.93 -3.46
C GLY A 61 -4.85 -8.65 -2.00
N TYR A 62 -3.93 -7.94 -1.37
CA TYR A 62 -4.02 -7.49 0.01
C TYR A 62 -3.58 -6.03 0.10
N LEU A 63 -4.32 -5.24 0.87
CA LEU A 63 -4.05 -3.84 1.12
C LEU A 63 -4.06 -3.59 2.62
N ALA A 64 -3.04 -2.89 3.12
CA ALA A 64 -3.01 -2.44 4.51
C ALA A 64 -2.43 -1.04 4.62
N PHE A 65 -2.86 -0.31 5.62
CA PHE A 65 -2.32 1.00 5.99
C PHE A 65 -2.59 1.29 7.45
N ARG A 66 -1.90 2.31 7.97
CA ARG A 66 -2.11 2.81 9.32
C ARG A 66 -2.61 4.24 9.32
N ILE A 67 -3.40 4.59 10.33
CA ILE A 67 -3.90 5.95 10.57
C ILE A 67 -3.37 6.46 11.90
N ASP A 68 -2.65 7.57 11.85
CA ASP A 68 -2.37 8.38 13.03
C ASP A 68 -3.50 9.43 13.15
N TRP A 69 -4.42 9.16 14.07
CA TRP A 69 -5.59 10.00 14.27
C TRP A 69 -5.25 11.39 14.81
N TYR A 70 -4.20 11.47 15.63
CA TYR A 70 -3.76 12.74 16.21
C TYR A 70 -3.18 13.68 15.16
N CYS A 71 -2.33 13.15 14.26
CA CYS A 71 -1.74 13.91 13.17
C CYS A 71 -2.63 13.97 11.91
N SER A 72 -3.80 13.32 11.93
CA SER A 72 -4.66 13.17 10.73
C SER A 72 -3.87 12.66 9.52
N ARG A 73 -3.07 11.60 9.72
CA ARG A 73 -2.13 11.06 8.74
C ARG A 73 -2.40 9.60 8.44
N VAL A 74 -2.37 9.26 7.14
CA VAL A 74 -2.30 7.88 6.65
C VAL A 74 -0.86 7.57 6.27
N TYR A 75 -0.33 6.46 6.75
CA TYR A 75 1.05 6.04 6.53
C TYR A 75 1.17 4.51 6.46
N ASN A 76 2.35 3.99 6.16
CA ASN A 76 2.60 2.56 5.96
C ASN A 76 1.60 1.92 4.99
N PHE A 77 1.25 2.64 3.92
CA PHE A 77 0.35 2.11 2.90
C PHE A 77 1.09 1.04 2.09
N GLY A 78 0.62 -0.20 2.19
CA GLY A 78 1.19 -1.37 1.53
C GLY A 78 0.16 -2.10 0.68
N LEU A 79 0.55 -2.38 -0.58
CA LEU A 79 -0.24 -3.13 -1.54
C LEU A 79 0.50 -4.42 -1.94
N PHE A 80 -0.19 -5.54 -1.84
CA PHE A 80 0.26 -6.82 -2.35
C PHE A 80 -0.67 -7.33 -3.45
N SER A 81 -0.12 -7.57 -4.63
CA SER A 81 -0.87 -8.14 -5.75
C SER A 81 -0.56 -9.64 -5.88
N PHE A 82 -1.57 -10.48 -5.73
CA PHE A 82 -1.48 -11.92 -5.99
C PHE A 82 -1.83 -12.27 -7.45
N ASP A 83 -2.37 -11.29 -8.19
CA ASP A 83 -2.75 -11.42 -9.60
C ASP A 83 -2.20 -10.21 -10.36
N ARG A 84 -0.90 -10.24 -10.66
CA ARG A 84 -0.17 -9.12 -11.28
C ARG A 84 -0.79 -8.73 -12.62
N GLY A 85 -0.95 -7.42 -12.83
CA GLY A 85 -1.57 -6.87 -14.04
C GLY A 85 -3.11 -6.85 -14.02
N ASN A 86 -3.74 -7.29 -12.92
CA ASN A 86 -5.18 -7.21 -12.79
C ASN A 86 -5.64 -5.77 -12.52
N VAL A 87 -6.31 -5.17 -13.50
CA VAL A 87 -6.79 -3.78 -13.45
C VAL A 87 -7.77 -3.50 -12.31
N LEU A 88 -8.47 -4.52 -11.80
CA LEU A 88 -9.39 -4.36 -10.67
C LEU A 88 -8.66 -3.98 -9.39
N ILE A 89 -7.43 -4.46 -9.20
CA ILE A 89 -6.60 -4.09 -8.05
C ILE A 89 -6.33 -2.58 -8.06
N GLY A 90 -5.86 -2.06 -9.20
CA GLY A 90 -5.59 -0.62 -9.36
C GLY A 90 -6.83 0.21 -9.08
N ARG A 91 -7.98 -0.15 -9.68
CA ARG A 91 -9.23 0.55 -9.46
C ARG A 91 -9.59 0.63 -7.96
N ASP A 92 -9.68 -0.51 -7.29
CA ASP A 92 -10.11 -0.58 -5.89
C ASP A 92 -9.14 0.14 -4.94
N VAL A 93 -7.83 0.07 -5.24
CA VAL A 93 -6.78 0.75 -4.46
C VAL A 93 -6.85 2.26 -4.63
N PHE A 94 -6.99 2.76 -5.88
CA PHE A 94 -7.03 4.21 -6.12
C PHE A 94 -8.36 4.83 -5.70
N GLU A 95 -9.49 4.12 -5.76
CA GLU A 95 -10.75 4.54 -5.11
C GLU A 95 -10.55 4.72 -3.60
N LYS A 96 -9.87 3.79 -2.93
CA LYS A 96 -9.56 3.90 -1.50
C LYS A 96 -8.59 5.06 -1.22
N LEU A 97 -7.58 5.26 -2.04
CA LEU A 97 -6.65 6.38 -1.90
C LEU A 97 -7.34 7.73 -2.07
N ASP A 98 -8.26 7.87 -3.04
CA ASP A 98 -9.08 9.08 -3.21
C ASP A 98 -9.91 9.37 -1.95
N GLU A 99 -10.53 8.33 -1.35
CA GLU A 99 -11.25 8.46 -0.07
C GLU A 99 -10.33 8.98 1.04
N LEU A 100 -9.14 8.38 1.17
CA LEU A 100 -8.18 8.72 2.23
C LEU A 100 -7.65 10.16 2.07
N VAL A 101 -7.29 10.56 0.85
CA VAL A 101 -6.83 11.95 0.56
C VAL A 101 -7.92 12.97 0.87
N ASN A 102 -9.18 12.64 0.60
CA ASN A 102 -10.30 13.54 0.91
C ASN A 102 -10.63 13.64 2.41
N ARG A 103 -10.21 12.66 3.20
CA ARG A 103 -10.53 12.56 4.62
C ARG A 103 -9.41 13.02 5.55
N PHE A 104 -8.15 12.74 5.20
CA PHE A 104 -7.00 12.98 6.06
C PHE A 104 -6.16 14.17 5.56
N HIS A 105 -5.48 14.82 6.50
CA HIS A 105 -4.59 15.94 6.19
C HIS A 105 -3.37 15.49 5.38
N ARG A 106 -2.81 14.31 5.68
CA ARG A 106 -1.61 13.78 5.02
C ARG A 106 -1.78 12.31 4.65
N VAL A 107 -1.43 11.96 3.42
CA VAL A 107 -1.38 10.57 2.93
C VAL A 107 0.00 10.28 2.37
N GLU A 108 0.61 9.20 2.84
CA GLU A 108 1.94 8.77 2.42
C GLU A 108 1.86 7.39 1.74
N LEU A 109 2.52 7.27 0.59
CA LEU A 109 2.74 6.02 -0.13
C LEU A 109 4.25 5.79 -0.26
N ARG A 110 4.67 4.55 -0.39
CA ARG A 110 6.08 4.21 -0.54
C ARG A 110 6.26 3.10 -1.56
N ALA A 111 7.28 3.20 -2.40
CA ALA A 111 7.63 2.17 -3.36
C ALA A 111 9.13 2.15 -3.63
N THR A 112 9.66 0.98 -3.94
CA THR A 112 11.02 0.81 -4.43
C THR A 112 11.10 1.18 -5.91
N SER A 113 12.17 1.82 -6.35
CA SER A 113 12.39 2.13 -7.77
C SER A 113 12.35 0.86 -8.63
N GLY A 114 11.73 0.94 -9.79
CA GLY A 114 11.47 -0.22 -10.66
C GLY A 114 10.16 -0.94 -10.37
N ASN A 115 9.47 -0.65 -9.25
CA ASN A 115 8.14 -1.18 -9.00
C ASN A 115 7.15 -0.64 -10.05
N PRO A 116 6.40 -1.51 -10.76
CA PRO A 116 5.39 -1.07 -11.74
C PRO A 116 4.35 -0.09 -11.18
N ALA A 117 4.07 -0.12 -9.88
CA ALA A 117 3.16 0.80 -9.20
C ALA A 117 3.65 2.26 -9.22
N CYS A 118 4.97 2.52 -9.32
CA CYS A 118 5.53 3.86 -9.30
C CYS A 118 4.88 4.79 -10.32
N ARG A 119 4.66 4.31 -11.57
CA ARG A 119 4.00 5.10 -12.61
C ARG A 119 2.58 5.54 -12.22
N SER A 120 1.83 4.65 -11.58
CA SER A 120 0.47 4.95 -11.14
C SER A 120 0.48 5.91 -9.95
N TYR A 121 1.45 5.77 -9.03
CA TYR A 121 1.64 6.69 -7.93
C TYR A 121 2.10 8.09 -8.40
N ASP A 122 3.00 8.17 -9.38
CA ASP A 122 3.39 9.43 -10.01
C ASP A 122 2.16 10.18 -10.52
N SER A 123 1.31 9.53 -11.33
CA SER A 123 0.08 10.14 -11.85
C SER A 123 -0.92 10.51 -10.74
N PHE A 124 -0.98 9.71 -9.68
CA PHE A 124 -1.88 9.96 -8.57
C PHE A 124 -1.47 11.21 -7.76
N ILE A 125 -0.18 11.35 -7.42
CA ILE A 125 0.27 12.54 -6.69
C ILE A 125 0.18 13.82 -7.54
N GLU A 126 0.40 13.75 -8.86
CA GLU A 126 0.20 14.89 -9.77
C GLU A 126 -1.24 15.41 -9.71
N LYS A 127 -2.24 14.52 -9.66
CA LYS A 127 -3.66 14.88 -9.51
C LYS A 127 -3.94 15.74 -8.27
N TYR A 128 -3.16 15.56 -7.21
CA TYR A 128 -3.34 16.24 -5.92
C TYR A 128 -2.24 17.25 -5.59
N ASN A 129 -1.39 17.61 -6.55
CA ASN A 129 -0.20 18.46 -6.34
C ASN A 129 0.69 17.95 -5.19
N GLY A 130 0.83 16.61 -5.12
CA GLY A 130 1.67 15.97 -4.11
C GLY A 130 3.15 16.05 -4.42
N ASN A 131 3.97 15.59 -3.47
CA ASN A 131 5.43 15.60 -3.57
C ASN A 131 5.99 14.18 -3.69
N LYS A 132 7.16 14.09 -4.32
CA LYS A 132 7.93 12.85 -4.47
C LYS A 132 9.32 13.06 -3.90
N HIS A 133 9.69 12.21 -2.94
CA HIS A 133 11.03 12.20 -2.33
C HIS A 133 11.75 10.92 -2.70
N VAL A 134 12.99 11.02 -3.15
CA VAL A 134 13.78 9.88 -3.59
C VAL A 134 14.99 9.73 -2.68
N LEU A 135 15.03 8.64 -1.93
CA LEU A 135 16.18 8.24 -1.12
C LEU A 135 17.05 7.32 -1.97
N LYS A 136 18.17 7.85 -2.45
CA LYS A 136 19.08 7.17 -3.35
C LYS A 136 19.70 5.93 -2.72
N ASP A 137 19.75 4.81 -3.47
CA ASP A 137 20.42 3.57 -3.12
C ASP A 137 20.07 3.05 -1.71
N ALA A 138 18.84 3.29 -1.26
CA ALA A 138 18.42 3.00 0.11
C ALA A 138 18.00 1.55 0.34
N ILE A 139 17.70 0.81 -0.72
CA ILE A 139 17.23 -0.57 -0.65
C ILE A 139 18.16 -1.47 -1.43
N ARG A 140 18.62 -2.58 -0.82
CA ARG A 140 19.45 -3.58 -1.47
C ARG A 140 18.66 -4.85 -1.73
N ASP A 141 18.67 -5.34 -2.98
CA ASP A 141 18.03 -6.59 -3.35
C ASP A 141 18.88 -7.82 -2.98
N ARG A 142 18.31 -9.01 -3.16
CA ARG A 142 18.98 -10.28 -2.85
C ARG A 142 20.20 -10.57 -3.74
N THR A 143 20.27 -9.94 -4.92
CA THR A 143 21.38 -10.08 -5.86
C THR A 143 22.50 -9.08 -5.58
N GLY A 144 22.27 -8.15 -4.66
CA GLY A 144 23.26 -7.15 -4.24
C GLY A 144 23.14 -5.80 -4.94
N ASN A 145 22.17 -5.61 -5.84
CA ASN A 145 21.92 -4.33 -6.49
C ASN A 145 21.21 -3.37 -5.55
N TYR A 146 21.49 -2.08 -5.72
CA TYR A 146 20.84 -1.02 -4.97
C TYR A 146 19.69 -0.39 -5.76
N HIS A 147 18.66 0.00 -5.04
CA HIS A 147 17.45 0.63 -5.56
C HIS A 147 17.09 1.84 -4.71
N ASP A 148 16.46 2.82 -5.33
CA ASP A 148 15.95 3.99 -4.62
C ASP A 148 14.68 3.62 -3.86
N ASP A 149 14.53 4.21 -2.68
CA ASP A 149 13.30 4.17 -1.91
C ASP A 149 12.53 5.47 -2.17
N ILE A 150 11.33 5.38 -2.67
CA ILE A 150 10.52 6.51 -3.13
C ILE A 150 9.35 6.70 -2.19
N ILE A 151 9.28 7.90 -1.59
CA ILE A 151 8.17 8.32 -0.75
C ILE A 151 7.32 9.31 -1.55
N TYR A 152 6.05 9.02 -1.68
CA TYR A 152 5.03 9.88 -2.25
C TYR A 152 4.18 10.46 -1.14
N GLU A 153 3.94 11.75 -1.15
CA GLU A 153 3.10 12.39 -0.16
C GLU A 153 2.09 13.35 -0.78
N ILE A 154 0.90 13.37 -0.21
CA ILE A 154 -0.14 14.35 -0.48
C ILE A 154 -0.47 15.01 0.84
N VAL A 155 -0.29 16.33 0.90
CA VAL A 155 -0.64 17.15 2.06
C VAL A 155 -1.77 18.08 1.65
N ARG A 156 -2.93 17.96 2.30
CA ARG A 156 -4.01 18.93 2.06
C ARG A 156 -3.57 20.28 2.63
N GLY A 157 -3.60 21.30 1.81
CA GLY A 157 -3.39 22.68 2.28
C GLY A 157 -4.33 22.94 3.45
N GLY A 158 -3.80 23.51 4.53
CA GLY A 158 -4.65 24.00 5.60
C GLY A 158 -5.71 24.90 4.98
N VAL A 159 -6.96 24.72 5.38
CA VAL A 159 -7.98 25.73 5.10
C VAL A 159 -7.42 27.00 5.76
N ASP A 160 -7.01 27.97 4.94
CA ASP A 160 -6.72 29.31 5.45
C ASP A 160 -7.95 29.76 6.24
N GLU A 161 -7.89 29.63 7.56
CA GLU A 161 -8.82 30.30 8.46
C GLU A 161 -8.61 31.80 8.24
N LYS A 162 -9.43 32.37 7.37
CA LYS A 162 -9.62 33.81 7.30
C LYS A 162 -10.70 34.22 8.30
#